data_11f2091c5f1487b7608085999eacea48
#
_entry.id   11f2091c5f1487b7608085999eacea48
#
_cell.length_a   1.000
_cell.length_b   1.000
_cell.length_c   1.000
_cell.angle_alpha   90.00
_cell.angle_beta   90.00
_cell.angle_gamma   90.00
#
_symmetry.space_group_name_H-M   'P 1'
#
loop_
_entity.id
_entity.type
_entity.pdbx_description
1 polymer ?
#
loop_
_entity_poly.entity_id
_entity_poly.type
_entity_poly.pdbx_seq_one_letter_code
_entity_poly.pdbx_strand_id
1 'polypeptide(L)'
;MGETVNNLEYYKVFYHVAQAGSLTAAAGELNISQPAVSQSVKQLETVLGVKLFTRAFKGVRLTAEGELLYGYVAKGYGQILLGEQKLQQMINLELGEIHIGASDMTLRFYLLPYLEQFHEKYPGIKVVVSNAPTPETLTNLEEGKIDFGVVSTPFEK
;
A
#
# COMPACT_ATOMS: atom_id res chain seq x y z
N MET A 1 -6.19 -29.57 -4.98
CA MET A 1 -4.93 -28.80 -4.94
C MET A 1 -4.96 -28.01 -3.64
N GLY A 2 -4.24 -28.48 -2.61
CA GLY A 2 -4.25 -27.81 -1.31
C GLY A 2 -3.51 -26.48 -1.38
N GLU A 3 -4.04 -25.46 -0.69
CA GLU A 3 -3.33 -24.21 -0.46
C GLU A 3 -1.99 -24.52 0.20
N THR A 4 -0.91 -24.29 -0.52
CA THR A 4 0.45 -24.51 -0.05
C THR A 4 1.18 -23.20 0.25
N VAL A 5 0.47 -22.17 0.67
CA VAL A 5 1.13 -21.01 1.26
C VAL A 5 1.36 -21.33 2.74
N ASN A 6 2.47 -21.98 3.02
CA ASN A 6 2.95 -22.14 4.37
C ASN A 6 3.36 -20.76 4.89
N ASN A 7 3.46 -20.58 6.16
CA ASN A 7 3.71 -19.33 6.87
C ASN A 7 4.44 -18.24 6.04
N LEU A 8 3.77 -17.14 5.73
CA LEU A 8 4.33 -16.02 4.96
C LEU A 8 5.62 -15.43 5.56
N GLU A 9 5.82 -15.61 6.88
CA GLU A 9 7.06 -15.18 7.54
C GLU A 9 8.30 -15.91 7.00
N TYR A 10 8.17 -17.17 6.60
CA TYR A 10 9.29 -17.90 5.98
C TYR A 10 9.69 -17.31 4.62
N TYR A 11 8.71 -16.86 3.83
CA TYR A 11 8.97 -16.20 2.56
C TYR A 11 9.58 -14.80 2.74
N LYS A 12 9.18 -14.07 3.76
CA LYS A 12 9.80 -12.81 4.14
C LYS A 12 11.26 -12.99 4.54
N VAL A 13 11.56 -13.96 5.40
CA VAL A 13 12.94 -14.29 5.78
C VAL A 13 13.76 -14.72 4.56
N PHE A 14 13.21 -15.58 3.70
CA PHE A 14 13.85 -16.00 2.45
C PHE A 14 14.20 -14.81 1.55
N TYR A 15 13.27 -13.87 1.39
CA TYR A 15 13.48 -12.64 0.61
C TYR A 15 14.66 -11.82 1.14
N HIS A 16 14.71 -11.55 2.45
CA HIS A 16 15.81 -10.77 3.05
C HIS A 16 17.16 -11.51 2.96
N VAL A 17 17.18 -12.83 3.16
CA VAL A 17 18.41 -13.62 3.00
C VAL A 17 18.91 -13.57 1.55
N ALA A 18 18.01 -13.67 0.58
CA ALA A 18 18.36 -13.59 -0.83
C ALA A 18 18.94 -12.21 -1.21
N GLN A 19 18.35 -11.14 -0.70
CA GLN A 19 18.85 -9.78 -0.93
C GLN A 19 20.21 -9.53 -0.27
N ALA A 20 20.34 -9.90 0.99
CA ALA A 20 21.56 -9.67 1.76
C ALA A 20 22.72 -10.61 1.35
N GLY A 21 22.43 -11.76 0.74
CA GLY A 21 23.42 -12.80 0.47
C GLY A 21 24.04 -13.39 1.73
N SER A 22 23.45 -13.13 2.91
CA SER A 22 24.00 -13.49 4.21
C SER A 22 22.89 -13.68 5.25
N LEU A 23 22.90 -14.84 5.93
CA LEU A 23 21.97 -15.11 7.04
C LEU A 23 22.15 -14.12 8.21
N THR A 24 23.39 -13.72 8.48
CA THR A 24 23.70 -12.77 9.57
C THR A 24 23.24 -11.35 9.24
N ALA A 25 23.45 -10.90 8.00
CA ALA A 25 23.00 -9.59 7.57
C ALA A 25 21.45 -9.51 7.58
N ALA A 26 20.78 -10.54 7.04
CA ALA A 26 19.32 -10.63 7.08
C ALA A 26 18.77 -10.65 8.52
N ALA A 27 19.46 -11.32 9.45
CA ALA A 27 19.08 -11.32 10.86
C ALA A 27 19.13 -9.91 11.47
N GLY A 28 20.15 -9.11 11.13
CA GLY A 28 20.25 -7.70 11.52
C GLY A 28 19.13 -6.86 10.96
N GLU A 29 18.80 -6.98 9.66
CA GLU A 29 17.69 -6.26 9.01
C GLU A 29 16.32 -6.58 9.64
N LEU A 30 16.10 -7.87 9.95
CA LEU A 30 14.84 -8.35 10.51
C LEU A 30 14.74 -8.20 12.03
N ASN A 31 15.80 -7.75 12.71
CA ASN A 31 15.88 -7.67 14.17
C ASN A 31 15.56 -9.00 14.89
N ILE A 32 16.01 -10.13 14.32
CA ILE A 32 15.90 -11.47 14.90
C ILE A 32 17.26 -12.16 14.97
N SER A 33 17.35 -13.27 15.69
CA SER A 33 18.61 -14.00 15.80
C SER A 33 18.96 -14.76 14.50
N GLN A 34 20.25 -14.88 14.19
CA GLN A 34 20.70 -15.64 13.03
C GLN A 34 20.24 -17.12 13.06
N PRO A 35 20.21 -17.83 14.20
CA PRO A 35 19.61 -19.16 14.28
C PRO A 35 18.13 -19.19 13.87
N ALA A 36 17.34 -18.16 14.22
CA ALA A 36 15.94 -18.06 13.81
C ALA A 36 15.81 -17.91 12.30
N VAL A 37 16.64 -17.06 11.67
CA VAL A 37 16.71 -16.93 10.20
C VAL A 37 17.05 -18.27 9.55
N SER A 38 18.09 -18.93 10.04
CA SER A 38 18.53 -20.25 9.53
C SER A 38 17.41 -21.30 9.64
N GLN A 39 16.69 -21.31 10.76
CA GLN A 39 15.56 -22.22 10.99
C GLN A 39 14.40 -21.93 10.02
N SER A 40 14.03 -20.66 9.83
CA SER A 40 12.96 -20.27 8.91
C SER A 40 13.26 -20.69 7.48
N VAL A 41 14.48 -20.45 7.00
CA VAL A 41 14.92 -20.90 5.67
C VAL A 41 14.85 -22.43 5.56
N LYS A 42 15.36 -23.16 6.56
CA LYS A 42 15.33 -24.63 6.59
C LYS A 42 13.90 -25.17 6.59
N GLN A 43 12.98 -24.53 7.31
CA GLN A 43 11.56 -24.93 7.31
C GLN A 43 10.95 -24.73 5.93
N LEU A 44 11.19 -23.57 5.27
CA LEU A 44 10.72 -23.34 3.92
C LEU A 44 11.25 -24.37 2.93
N GLU A 45 12.55 -24.66 2.96
CA GLU A 45 13.19 -25.70 2.13
C GLU A 45 12.58 -27.10 2.39
N THR A 46 12.30 -27.42 3.66
CA THR A 46 11.69 -28.70 4.04
C THR A 46 10.28 -28.85 3.46
N VAL A 47 9.47 -27.80 3.59
CA VAL A 47 8.10 -27.79 3.11
C VAL A 47 8.04 -27.86 1.58
N LEU A 48 8.94 -27.14 0.90
CA LEU A 48 9.00 -27.12 -0.56
C LEU A 48 9.73 -28.34 -1.14
N GLY A 49 10.46 -29.08 -0.31
CA GLY A 49 11.22 -30.28 -0.71
C GLY A 49 12.46 -29.99 -1.56
N VAL A 50 12.92 -28.72 -1.58
CA VAL A 50 14.06 -28.27 -2.39
C VAL A 50 15.02 -27.41 -1.58
N LYS A 51 16.27 -27.34 -2.01
CA LYS A 51 17.23 -26.36 -1.48
C LYS A 51 17.10 -25.04 -2.21
N LEU A 52 16.98 -23.94 -1.46
CA LEU A 52 16.87 -22.60 -1.98
C LEU A 52 18.20 -21.84 -1.98
N PHE A 53 19.10 -22.24 -1.08
CA PHE A 53 20.43 -21.65 -0.95
C PHE A 53 21.55 -22.68 -0.98
N THR A 54 22.68 -22.28 -1.52
CA THR A 54 23.98 -22.97 -1.41
C THR A 54 24.96 -22.10 -0.64
N ARG A 55 25.99 -22.75 -0.04
CA ARG A 55 27.09 -22.02 0.59
C ARG A 55 27.94 -21.30 -0.47
N ALA A 56 28.35 -20.09 -0.18
CA ALA A 56 29.31 -19.33 -0.96
C ALA A 56 30.51 -18.97 -0.12
N PHE A 57 31.60 -18.49 -0.75
CA PHE A 57 32.82 -18.07 -0.03
C PHE A 57 32.52 -17.00 1.04
N LYS A 58 31.61 -16.11 0.74
CA LYS A 58 31.09 -15.09 1.69
C LYS A 58 29.55 -15.17 1.73
N GLY A 59 29.02 -16.00 2.64
CA GLY A 59 27.57 -16.07 2.87
C GLY A 59 26.88 -17.19 2.08
N VAL A 60 25.75 -16.87 1.43
CA VAL A 60 24.90 -17.80 0.69
C VAL A 60 24.55 -17.26 -0.69
N ARG A 61 24.23 -18.17 -1.62
CA ARG A 61 23.71 -17.86 -2.95
C ARG A 61 22.46 -18.67 -3.21
N LEU A 62 21.57 -18.14 -4.01
CA LEU A 62 20.38 -18.85 -4.47
C LEU A 62 20.78 -20.07 -5.34
N THR A 63 20.00 -21.14 -5.24
CA THR A 63 19.97 -22.24 -6.22
C THR A 63 19.11 -21.80 -7.42
N ALA A 64 19.03 -22.62 -8.47
CA ALA A 64 18.11 -22.37 -9.58
C ALA A 64 16.64 -22.32 -9.11
N GLU A 65 16.25 -23.21 -8.21
CA GLU A 65 14.94 -23.24 -7.56
C GLU A 65 14.73 -21.99 -6.69
N GLY A 66 15.77 -21.57 -5.96
CA GLY A 66 15.77 -20.34 -5.18
C GLY A 66 15.61 -19.10 -6.04
N GLU A 67 16.28 -19.00 -7.18
CA GLU A 67 16.12 -17.89 -8.12
C GLU A 67 14.72 -17.83 -8.70
N LEU A 68 14.16 -18.95 -9.10
CA LEU A 68 12.78 -19.04 -9.57
C LEU A 68 11.81 -18.53 -8.50
N LEU A 69 11.90 -19.05 -7.28
CA LEU A 69 11.03 -18.65 -6.18
C LEU A 69 11.22 -17.17 -5.83
N TYR A 70 12.45 -16.68 -5.78
CA TYR A 70 12.77 -15.29 -5.48
C TYR A 70 12.10 -14.32 -6.46
N GLY A 71 12.06 -14.64 -7.74
CA GLY A 71 11.40 -13.82 -8.76
C GLY A 71 9.91 -13.56 -8.47
N TYR A 72 9.21 -14.55 -7.89
CA TYR A 72 7.80 -14.40 -7.49
C TYR A 72 7.65 -13.75 -6.11
N VAL A 73 8.45 -14.18 -5.14
CA VAL A 73 8.40 -13.65 -3.77
C VAL A 73 8.75 -12.17 -3.74
N ALA A 74 9.79 -11.74 -4.47
CA ALA A 74 10.18 -10.33 -4.54
C ALA A 74 9.06 -9.44 -5.09
N LYS A 75 8.36 -9.89 -6.13
CA LYS A 75 7.20 -9.17 -6.68
C LYS A 75 6.05 -9.10 -5.69
N GLY A 76 5.68 -10.24 -5.07
CA GLY A 76 4.58 -10.31 -4.11
C GLY A 76 4.85 -9.48 -2.85
N TYR A 77 6.04 -9.62 -2.26
CA TYR A 77 6.45 -8.87 -1.08
C TYR A 77 6.55 -7.36 -1.38
N GLY A 78 7.10 -6.99 -2.53
CA GLY A 78 7.15 -5.61 -2.98
C GLY A 78 5.77 -4.97 -3.13
N GLN A 79 4.76 -5.74 -3.59
CA GLN A 79 3.37 -5.25 -3.66
C GLN A 79 2.76 -5.02 -2.27
N ILE A 80 3.06 -5.87 -1.30
CA ILE A 80 2.62 -5.68 0.09
C ILE A 80 3.22 -4.38 0.65
N LEU A 81 4.53 -4.19 0.53
CA LEU A 81 5.21 -2.96 1.00
C LEU A 81 4.68 -1.71 0.31
N LEU A 82 4.42 -1.78 -0.99
CA LEU A 82 3.81 -0.67 -1.73
C LEU A 82 2.41 -0.36 -1.22
N GLY A 83 1.60 -1.39 -0.89
CA GLY A 83 0.28 -1.23 -0.30
C GLY A 83 0.34 -0.52 1.05
N GLU A 84 1.25 -0.93 1.95
CA GLU A 84 1.48 -0.26 3.23
C GLU A 84 1.90 1.19 3.06
N GLN A 85 2.82 1.48 2.13
CA GLN A 85 3.24 2.84 1.82
C GLN A 85 2.07 3.70 1.33
N LYS A 86 1.25 3.18 0.42
CA LYS A 86 0.06 3.88 -0.09
C LYS A 86 -0.95 4.16 1.02
N LEU A 87 -1.16 3.19 1.91
CA LEU A 87 -2.02 3.36 3.07
C LEU A 87 -1.51 4.48 3.99
N GLN A 88 -0.21 4.51 4.27
CA GLN A 88 0.39 5.60 5.05
C GLN A 88 0.22 6.97 4.39
N GLN A 89 0.39 7.06 3.07
CA GLN A 89 0.15 8.30 2.33
C GLN A 89 -1.31 8.77 2.44
N MET A 90 -2.28 7.84 2.43
CA MET A 90 -3.69 8.19 2.66
C MET A 90 -3.93 8.69 4.10
N ILE A 91 -3.38 7.99 5.10
CA ILE A 91 -3.49 8.38 6.52
C ILE A 91 -2.88 9.77 6.75
N ASN A 92 -1.76 10.08 6.10
CA ASN A 92 -1.07 11.36 6.21
C ASN A 92 -1.69 12.46 5.34
N LEU A 93 -2.81 12.22 4.67
CA LEU A 93 -3.45 13.14 3.72
C LEU A 93 -2.55 13.50 2.52
N GLU A 94 -1.63 12.63 2.15
CA GLU A 94 -0.78 12.79 0.97
C GLU A 94 -1.45 12.24 -0.31
N LEU A 95 -2.42 11.35 -0.15
CA LEU A 95 -3.24 10.77 -1.21
C LEU A 95 -4.69 10.66 -0.76
N GLY A 96 -5.60 10.81 -1.70
CA GLY A 96 -7.03 10.61 -1.46
C GLY A 96 -7.87 11.29 -2.54
N GLU A 97 -9.18 11.21 -2.38
CA GLU A 97 -10.14 11.88 -3.25
C GLU A 97 -11.27 12.45 -2.39
N ILE A 98 -11.67 13.69 -2.65
CA ILE A 98 -12.78 14.38 -1.99
C ILE A 98 -13.78 14.79 -3.07
N HIS A 99 -15.04 14.42 -2.88
CA HIS A 99 -16.15 14.78 -3.77
C HIS A 99 -16.99 15.89 -3.15
N ILE A 100 -17.09 17.03 -3.82
CA ILE A 100 -17.82 18.21 -3.36
C ILE A 100 -18.97 18.50 -4.31
N GLY A 101 -20.17 18.69 -3.77
CA GLY A 101 -21.32 19.21 -4.52
C GLY A 101 -21.46 20.72 -4.31
N ALA A 102 -21.55 21.49 -5.39
CA ALA A 102 -21.79 22.92 -5.32
C ALA A 102 -22.38 23.45 -6.64
N SER A 103 -23.12 24.55 -6.58
CA SER A 103 -23.51 25.26 -7.82
C SER A 103 -22.30 25.97 -8.45
N ASP A 104 -22.36 26.24 -9.74
CA ASP A 104 -21.32 26.96 -10.48
C ASP A 104 -20.95 28.30 -9.83
N MET A 105 -21.97 29.05 -9.36
CA MET A 105 -21.80 30.32 -8.65
C MET A 105 -21.05 30.13 -7.33
N THR A 106 -21.43 29.13 -6.54
CA THR A 106 -20.79 28.82 -5.27
C THR A 106 -19.34 28.40 -5.50
N LEU A 107 -19.10 27.56 -6.50
CA LEU A 107 -17.75 27.14 -6.86
C LEU A 107 -16.86 28.34 -7.21
N ARG A 108 -17.28 29.17 -8.16
CA ARG A 108 -16.46 30.24 -8.71
C ARG A 108 -16.20 31.37 -7.71
N PHE A 109 -17.23 31.79 -6.97
CA PHE A 109 -17.14 32.97 -6.14
C PHE A 109 -16.84 32.71 -4.68
N TYR A 110 -17.00 31.48 -4.22
CA TYR A 110 -16.77 31.13 -2.84
C TYR A 110 -15.68 30.02 -2.64
N LEU A 111 -15.83 28.88 -3.31
CA LEU A 111 -14.98 27.71 -3.03
C LEU A 111 -13.58 27.79 -3.64
N LEU A 112 -13.45 28.36 -4.83
CA LEU A 112 -12.23 28.29 -5.62
C LEU A 112 -10.96 28.74 -4.85
N PRO A 113 -10.96 29.87 -4.11
CA PRO A 113 -9.78 30.29 -3.36
C PRO A 113 -9.37 29.31 -2.27
N TYR A 114 -10.34 28.63 -1.64
CA TYR A 114 -10.06 27.61 -0.61
C TYR A 114 -9.55 26.32 -1.22
N LEU A 115 -10.07 25.93 -2.37
CA LEU A 115 -9.61 24.75 -3.10
C LEU A 115 -8.18 24.94 -3.61
N GLU A 116 -7.80 26.12 -4.06
CA GLU A 116 -6.43 26.45 -4.46
C GLU A 116 -5.47 26.30 -3.26
N GLN A 117 -5.78 26.91 -2.12
CA GLN A 117 -4.98 26.79 -0.90
C GLN A 117 -4.92 25.34 -0.39
N PHE A 118 -6.02 24.59 -0.49
CA PHE A 118 -6.06 23.19 -0.12
C PHE A 118 -5.15 22.36 -1.02
N HIS A 119 -5.20 22.58 -2.33
CA HIS A 119 -4.37 21.87 -3.29
C HIS A 119 -2.87 22.18 -3.11
N GLU A 120 -2.52 23.43 -2.82
CA GLU A 120 -1.14 23.80 -2.50
C GLU A 120 -0.61 23.06 -1.28
N LYS A 121 -1.46 22.90 -0.25
CA LYS A 121 -1.08 22.22 0.99
C LYS A 121 -1.10 20.69 0.89
N TYR A 122 -2.03 20.15 0.08
CA TYR A 122 -2.26 18.71 -0.09
C TYR A 122 -2.33 18.32 -1.57
N PRO A 123 -1.21 18.41 -2.31
CA PRO A 123 -1.20 18.23 -3.77
C PRO A 123 -1.55 16.81 -4.22
N GLY A 124 -1.44 15.82 -3.34
CA GLY A 124 -1.81 14.43 -3.61
C GLY A 124 -3.29 14.11 -3.39
N ILE A 125 -4.08 15.05 -2.83
CA ILE A 125 -5.52 14.89 -2.66
C ILE A 125 -6.24 15.40 -3.92
N LYS A 126 -6.94 14.49 -4.59
CA LYS A 126 -7.78 14.84 -5.72
C LYS A 126 -9.11 15.44 -5.23
N VAL A 127 -9.47 16.62 -5.70
CA VAL A 127 -10.76 17.24 -5.42
C VAL A 127 -11.62 17.16 -6.68
N VAL A 128 -12.78 16.54 -6.55
CA VAL A 128 -13.80 16.43 -7.61
C VAL A 128 -14.97 17.29 -7.21
N VAL A 129 -15.31 18.27 -8.04
CA VAL A 129 -16.48 19.13 -7.79
C VAL A 129 -17.56 18.79 -8.80
N SER A 130 -18.73 18.38 -8.31
CA SER A 130 -19.94 18.20 -9.12
C SER A 130 -20.78 19.48 -9.10
N ASN A 131 -21.10 19.98 -10.28
CA ASN A 131 -21.98 21.13 -10.42
C ASN A 131 -23.43 20.66 -10.36
N ALA A 132 -24.12 21.03 -9.30
CA ALA A 132 -25.53 20.71 -9.12
C ALA A 132 -26.25 21.80 -8.32
N PRO A 133 -27.57 22.05 -8.60
CA PRO A 133 -28.39 22.92 -7.78
C PRO A 133 -28.58 22.32 -6.37
N THR A 134 -29.00 23.16 -5.42
CA THR A 134 -29.16 22.78 -4.01
C THR A 134 -29.95 21.48 -3.79
N PRO A 135 -31.14 21.25 -4.39
CA PRO A 135 -31.88 19.99 -4.16
C PRO A 135 -31.13 18.76 -4.61
N GLU A 136 -30.47 18.81 -5.76
CA GLU A 136 -29.67 17.68 -6.28
C GLU A 136 -28.39 17.46 -5.46
N THR A 137 -27.74 18.54 -4.99
CA THR A 137 -26.60 18.46 -4.09
C THR A 137 -26.96 17.74 -2.79
N LEU A 138 -28.13 18.04 -2.21
CA LEU A 138 -28.61 17.35 -1.00
C LEU A 138 -28.90 15.86 -1.26
N THR A 139 -29.55 15.54 -2.38
CA THR A 139 -29.79 14.15 -2.79
C THR A 139 -28.47 13.39 -2.97
N ASN A 140 -27.48 13.97 -3.65
CA ASN A 140 -26.18 13.37 -3.86
C ASN A 140 -25.43 13.13 -2.55
N LEU A 141 -25.60 14.02 -1.57
CA LEU A 141 -25.03 13.84 -0.22
C LEU A 141 -25.72 12.68 0.54
N GLU A 142 -27.05 12.61 0.51
CA GLU A 142 -27.82 11.53 1.14
C GLU A 142 -27.50 10.16 0.52
N GLU A 143 -27.27 10.11 -0.78
CA GLU A 143 -26.89 8.88 -1.51
C GLU A 143 -25.40 8.53 -1.38
N GLY A 144 -24.58 9.34 -0.70
CA GLY A 144 -23.15 9.12 -0.53
C GLY A 144 -22.31 9.28 -1.80
N LYS A 145 -22.84 10.00 -2.81
CA LYS A 145 -22.14 10.31 -4.06
C LYS A 145 -21.11 11.43 -3.91
N ILE A 146 -21.30 12.28 -2.89
CA ILE A 146 -20.39 13.35 -2.50
C ILE A 146 -20.13 13.28 -1.00
N ASP A 147 -18.96 13.76 -0.57
CA ASP A 147 -18.55 13.78 0.83
C ASP A 147 -19.16 14.96 1.58
N PHE A 148 -19.30 16.11 0.92
CA PHE A 148 -20.01 17.26 1.44
C PHE A 148 -20.52 18.17 0.32
N GLY A 149 -21.55 18.98 0.66
CA GLY A 149 -22.16 19.96 -0.25
C GLY A 149 -22.07 21.37 0.29
N VAL A 150 -21.84 22.34 -0.60
CA VAL A 150 -21.92 23.76 -0.28
C VAL A 150 -23.10 24.37 -1.01
N VAL A 151 -24.08 24.79 -0.25
CA VAL A 151 -25.36 25.26 -0.76
C VAL A 151 -25.72 26.66 -0.24
N SER A 152 -26.55 27.39 -0.99
CA SER A 152 -27.07 28.69 -0.58
C SER A 152 -28.31 28.52 0.29
N THR A 153 -28.45 29.37 1.29
CA THR A 153 -29.68 29.49 2.11
C THR A 153 -30.55 30.65 1.64
N PRO A 154 -31.88 30.61 1.87
CA PRO A 154 -32.68 29.53 2.45
C PRO A 154 -32.88 28.37 1.46
N PHE A 155 -32.93 27.13 1.97
CA PHE A 155 -33.36 25.95 1.22
C PHE A 155 -34.42 25.19 2.01
N GLU A 156 -35.40 24.65 1.32
CA GLU A 156 -36.37 23.70 1.90
C GLU A 156 -35.82 22.29 1.79
N LYS A 157 -36.00 21.54 2.87
CA LYS A 157 -35.63 20.09 2.91
C LYS A 157 -36.68 19.26 2.22
#